data_b3bab60d9c25f8b5bac9f1210206d67d
#
_entry.id   b3bab60d9c25f8b5bac9f1210206d67d
#
_cell.length_a   1.000
_cell.length_b   1.000
_cell.length_c   1.000
_cell.angle_alpha   90.00
_cell.angle_beta   90.00
_cell.angle_gamma   90.00
#
_symmetry.space_group_name_H-M   'P 1'
#
loop_
_entity.id
_entity.type
_entity.pdbx_description
1 polymer ?
#
loop_
_entity_poly.entity_id
_entity_poly.type
_entity_poly.pdbx_seq_one_letter_code
_entity_poly.pdbx_strand_id
1 'polypeptide(L)'
;PQNFSPFPGQTKTKDRLEIYVAAAKNRSEPLGHLLLSGPPGLGKTTLAYIIANEKGANIKTSSGPVIEKPGDLAGLLTSLEKGDILFIDEIHRLNTAVEEYLYSAMEDFFIDIMIDQGPGARSVRLTIPEFTLIGATTRQGLLSAPLRSRFELSLRLDYYSPEELRDIVLRSAGILKVKIDPEGAFEIARRSRGTPRIANNLLRWTRDFAQVKGKGHITQELAAAALTMLDIDDSGLDEMDKRILEMIMVNFKGGPVGLNSLSVAVGEEADTIEDVYEPYLIQEGYMMRTPQGRIVSDKSWRMFGLTPPLYPNGVRRGARKITDDQQELPF
;
A
#
# COMPACT_ATOMS: atom_id res chain seq x y z
N PRO A 1 1.32 -16.50 -2.82
CA PRO A 1 1.57 -17.44 -1.73
C PRO A 1 0.28 -17.79 -0.99
N GLN A 2 0.16 -19.05 -0.55
CA GLN A 2 -0.99 -19.49 0.25
C GLN A 2 -0.66 -19.54 1.74
N ASN A 3 0.63 -19.57 2.10
CA ASN A 3 1.14 -19.66 3.46
C ASN A 3 2.19 -18.58 3.72
N PHE A 4 2.59 -18.39 4.99
CA PHE A 4 3.63 -17.42 5.35
C PHE A 4 5.00 -17.79 4.77
N SER A 5 5.38 -19.07 4.78
CA SER A 5 6.72 -19.52 4.33
C SER A 5 7.09 -19.05 2.92
N PRO A 6 6.24 -19.19 1.88
CA PRO A 6 6.55 -18.70 0.54
C PRO A 6 6.25 -17.20 0.32
N PHE A 7 5.86 -16.46 1.36
CA PHE A 7 5.65 -15.00 1.28
C PHE A 7 6.98 -14.29 1.53
N PRO A 8 7.58 -13.66 0.50
CA PRO A 8 8.87 -13.00 0.65
C PRO A 8 8.74 -11.63 1.31
N GLY A 9 9.78 -11.21 2.00
CA GLY A 9 9.86 -9.92 2.65
C GLY A 9 8.93 -9.74 3.85
N GLN A 10 8.79 -8.49 4.31
CA GLN A 10 7.95 -8.11 5.45
C GLN A 10 8.23 -8.92 6.73
N THR A 11 9.49 -9.30 6.97
CA THR A 11 9.88 -10.29 7.99
C THR A 11 9.27 -9.97 9.35
N LYS A 12 9.41 -8.73 9.84
CA LYS A 12 8.87 -8.35 11.15
C LYS A 12 7.35 -8.48 11.25
N THR A 13 6.64 -8.14 10.17
CA THR A 13 5.17 -8.25 10.10
C THR A 13 4.76 -9.72 10.02
N LYS A 14 5.48 -10.51 9.23
CA LYS A 14 5.24 -11.94 9.10
C LYS A 14 5.45 -12.67 10.42
N ASP A 15 6.57 -12.47 11.10
CA ASP A 15 6.87 -13.11 12.40
C ASP A 15 5.78 -12.82 13.44
N ARG A 16 5.29 -11.58 13.49
CA ARG A 16 4.18 -11.20 14.38
C ARG A 16 2.89 -11.92 14.02
N LEU A 17 2.56 -12.00 12.74
CA LEU A 17 1.36 -12.70 12.26
C LEU A 17 1.43 -14.20 12.51
N GLU A 18 2.59 -14.83 12.31
CA GLU A 18 2.80 -16.26 12.59
C GLU A 18 2.52 -16.56 14.07
N ILE A 19 3.08 -15.75 14.98
CA ILE A 19 2.82 -15.89 16.44
C ILE A 19 1.33 -15.69 16.73
N TYR A 20 0.72 -14.65 16.17
CA TYR A 20 -0.67 -14.29 16.43
C TYR A 20 -1.64 -15.40 15.97
N VAL A 21 -1.45 -15.92 14.76
CA VAL A 21 -2.26 -17.01 14.21
C VAL A 21 -2.04 -18.32 14.97
N ALA A 22 -0.79 -18.66 15.28
CA ALA A 22 -0.47 -19.88 16.01
C ALA A 22 -1.07 -19.86 17.44
N ALA A 23 -1.02 -18.73 18.14
CA ALA A 23 -1.61 -18.57 19.47
C ALA A 23 -3.13 -18.80 19.46
N ALA A 24 -3.85 -18.19 18.50
CA ALA A 24 -5.30 -18.36 18.35
C ALA A 24 -5.67 -19.80 17.97
N LYS A 25 -4.85 -20.46 17.13
CA LYS A 25 -5.05 -21.90 16.81
C LYS A 25 -4.91 -22.78 18.05
N ASN A 26 -3.87 -22.56 18.84
CA ASN A 26 -3.61 -23.36 20.06
C ASN A 26 -4.73 -23.23 21.08
N ARG A 27 -5.36 -22.05 21.18
CA ARG A 27 -6.51 -21.81 22.06
C ARG A 27 -7.85 -22.21 21.45
N SER A 28 -7.88 -22.56 20.17
CA SER A 28 -9.12 -22.84 19.41
C SER A 28 -10.10 -21.64 19.44
N GLU A 29 -9.58 -20.43 19.46
CA GLU A 29 -10.33 -19.18 19.48
C GLU A 29 -10.32 -18.50 18.12
N PRO A 30 -11.32 -17.64 17.79
CA PRO A 30 -11.20 -16.71 16.68
C PRO A 30 -9.96 -15.85 16.80
N LEU A 31 -9.44 -15.31 15.71
CA LEU A 31 -8.44 -14.25 15.77
C LEU A 31 -9.10 -12.96 16.24
N GLY A 32 -8.40 -12.14 16.98
CA GLY A 32 -8.80 -10.75 17.17
C GLY A 32 -8.78 -9.94 15.87
N HIS A 33 -9.36 -8.76 15.89
CA HIS A 33 -9.43 -7.92 14.71
C HIS A 33 -8.07 -7.33 14.33
N LEU A 34 -7.76 -7.30 13.03
CA LEU A 34 -6.47 -6.88 12.47
C LEU A 34 -6.60 -5.69 11.52
N LEU A 35 -5.68 -4.76 11.62
CA LEU A 35 -5.53 -3.67 10.65
C LEU A 35 -4.21 -3.80 9.90
N LEU A 36 -4.28 -3.91 8.58
CA LEU A 36 -3.13 -3.88 7.68
C LEU A 36 -3.04 -2.52 7.00
N SER A 37 -1.99 -1.77 7.26
CA SER A 37 -1.79 -0.43 6.69
C SER A 37 -0.54 -0.39 5.80
N GLY A 38 -0.47 0.59 4.92
CA GLY A 38 0.70 0.84 4.07
C GLY A 38 0.34 1.15 2.62
N PRO A 39 1.31 1.59 1.81
CA PRO A 39 1.12 1.93 0.41
C PRO A 39 0.38 0.88 -0.42
N PRO A 40 -0.22 1.24 -1.56
CA PRO A 40 -0.91 0.28 -2.41
C PRO A 40 0.07 -0.74 -3.03
N GLY A 41 -0.41 -1.96 -3.28
CA GLY A 41 0.37 -2.98 -3.99
C GLY A 41 1.42 -3.74 -3.17
N LEU A 42 1.50 -3.55 -1.85
CA LEU A 42 2.46 -4.22 -0.96
C LEU A 42 2.02 -5.60 -0.46
N GLY A 43 0.81 -6.07 -0.80
CA GLY A 43 0.36 -7.42 -0.46
C GLY A 43 -0.59 -7.50 0.73
N LYS A 44 -1.26 -6.42 1.17
CA LYS A 44 -2.25 -6.42 2.26
C LYS A 44 -3.32 -7.48 2.05
N THR A 45 -3.95 -7.51 0.88
CA THR A 45 -4.96 -8.51 0.50
C THR A 45 -4.37 -9.92 0.49
N THR A 46 -3.15 -10.09 -0.01
CA THR A 46 -2.46 -11.40 -0.02
C THR A 46 -2.24 -11.92 1.40
N LEU A 47 -1.82 -11.05 2.33
CA LEU A 47 -1.66 -11.43 3.74
C LEU A 47 -2.99 -11.83 4.38
N ALA A 48 -4.10 -11.15 4.08
CA ALA A 48 -5.41 -11.54 4.58
C ALA A 48 -5.80 -12.97 4.15
N TYR A 49 -5.54 -13.33 2.88
CA TYR A 49 -5.76 -14.70 2.41
C TYR A 49 -4.81 -15.71 3.06
N ILE A 50 -3.54 -15.36 3.28
CA ILE A 50 -2.59 -16.22 3.99
C ILE A 50 -3.06 -16.46 5.43
N ILE A 51 -3.48 -15.41 6.14
CA ILE A 51 -4.00 -15.50 7.51
C ILE A 51 -5.21 -16.45 7.56
N ALA A 52 -6.15 -16.30 6.63
CA ALA A 52 -7.32 -17.15 6.55
C ALA A 52 -6.93 -18.62 6.32
N ASN A 53 -6.05 -18.88 5.36
CA ASN A 53 -5.59 -20.24 5.06
C ASN A 53 -4.82 -20.86 6.23
N GLU A 54 -3.90 -20.11 6.86
CA GLU A 54 -3.15 -20.56 8.03
C GLU A 54 -4.04 -20.81 9.24
N LYS A 55 -5.08 -20.00 9.44
CA LYS A 55 -6.09 -20.23 10.49
C LYS A 55 -7.01 -21.41 10.18
N GLY A 56 -7.19 -21.75 8.90
CA GLY A 56 -8.20 -22.71 8.44
C GLY A 56 -9.62 -22.14 8.47
N ALA A 57 -9.75 -20.84 8.22
CA ALA A 57 -11.01 -20.09 8.23
C ALA A 57 -11.42 -19.71 6.80
N ASN A 58 -12.73 -19.58 6.54
CA ASN A 58 -13.20 -18.98 5.30
C ASN A 58 -12.97 -17.47 5.34
N ILE A 59 -12.80 -16.85 4.17
CA ILE A 59 -12.65 -15.41 4.04
C ILE A 59 -13.69 -14.85 3.08
N LYS A 60 -14.45 -13.87 3.56
CA LYS A 60 -15.31 -13.03 2.72
C LYS A 60 -14.66 -11.68 2.52
N THR A 61 -14.72 -11.18 1.30
CA THR A 61 -14.02 -9.94 0.93
C THR A 61 -15.00 -8.89 0.45
N SER A 62 -14.77 -7.66 0.89
CA SER A 62 -15.47 -6.47 0.42
C SER A 62 -14.50 -5.28 0.39
N SER A 63 -14.99 -4.11 0.07
CA SER A 63 -14.21 -2.87 0.14
C SER A 63 -15.06 -1.72 0.69
N GLY A 64 -14.41 -0.71 1.29
CA GLY A 64 -15.08 0.45 1.85
C GLY A 64 -16.04 1.11 0.85
N PRO A 65 -15.63 1.40 -0.39
CA PRO A 65 -16.50 2.01 -1.39
C PRO A 65 -17.76 1.21 -1.78
N VAL A 66 -17.74 -0.12 -1.62
CA VAL A 66 -18.86 -1.00 -1.98
C VAL A 66 -19.91 -1.06 -0.87
N ILE A 67 -19.51 -0.80 0.37
CA ILE A 67 -20.39 -0.80 1.54
C ILE A 67 -20.94 0.62 1.73
N GLU A 68 -22.00 0.95 1.02
CA GLU A 68 -22.55 2.31 1.00
C GLU A 68 -23.50 2.60 2.18
N LYS A 69 -24.18 1.60 2.68
CA LYS A 69 -25.20 1.74 3.74
C LYS A 69 -25.14 0.60 4.75
N PRO A 70 -25.66 0.80 5.97
CA PRO A 70 -25.67 -0.21 7.02
C PRO A 70 -26.25 -1.56 6.61
N GLY A 71 -27.27 -1.58 5.72
CA GLY A 71 -27.85 -2.81 5.21
C GLY A 71 -26.89 -3.67 4.39
N ASP A 72 -25.96 -3.06 3.67
CA ASP A 72 -24.92 -3.79 2.91
C ASP A 72 -23.97 -4.51 3.86
N LEU A 73 -23.53 -3.81 4.92
CA LEU A 73 -22.71 -4.38 5.99
C LEU A 73 -23.45 -5.51 6.72
N ALA A 74 -24.73 -5.30 7.05
CA ALA A 74 -25.55 -6.31 7.72
C ALA A 74 -25.68 -7.59 6.89
N GLY A 75 -25.87 -7.48 5.57
CA GLY A 75 -25.91 -8.61 4.65
C GLY A 75 -24.60 -9.40 4.64
N LEU A 76 -23.46 -8.71 4.68
CA LEU A 76 -22.14 -9.36 4.78
C LEU A 76 -21.99 -10.09 6.13
N LEU A 77 -22.25 -9.40 7.24
CA LEU A 77 -22.05 -9.93 8.60
C LEU A 77 -22.95 -11.13 8.90
N THR A 78 -24.23 -11.07 8.52
CA THR A 78 -25.20 -12.18 8.75
C THR A 78 -24.90 -13.40 7.88
N SER A 79 -24.11 -13.25 6.82
CA SER A 79 -23.70 -14.37 5.96
C SER A 79 -22.44 -15.08 6.45
N LEU A 80 -21.78 -14.61 7.52
CA LEU A 80 -20.58 -15.23 8.10
C LEU A 80 -20.96 -16.44 8.96
N GLU A 81 -20.03 -17.36 9.10
CA GLU A 81 -20.06 -18.44 10.07
C GLU A 81 -19.09 -18.17 11.22
N LYS A 82 -19.22 -18.92 12.32
CA LYS A 82 -18.33 -18.74 13.47
C LYS A 82 -16.87 -19.03 13.08
N GLY A 83 -15.99 -18.04 13.32
CA GLY A 83 -14.57 -18.11 13.04
C GLY A 83 -14.19 -17.66 11.63
N ASP A 84 -15.14 -17.28 10.79
CA ASP A 84 -14.88 -16.69 9.47
C ASP A 84 -14.14 -15.35 9.56
N ILE A 85 -13.47 -15.00 8.48
CA ILE A 85 -12.78 -13.73 8.33
C ILE A 85 -13.56 -12.84 7.36
N LEU A 86 -13.86 -11.60 7.78
CA LEU A 86 -14.32 -10.54 6.90
C LEU A 86 -13.13 -9.63 6.56
N PHE A 87 -12.76 -9.57 5.29
CA PHE A 87 -11.74 -8.63 4.81
C PHE A 87 -12.40 -7.43 4.14
N ILE A 88 -12.07 -6.22 4.61
CA ILE A 88 -12.52 -4.96 4.01
C ILE A 88 -11.29 -4.19 3.51
N ASP A 89 -11.15 -4.09 2.19
CA ASP A 89 -10.11 -3.24 1.58
C ASP A 89 -10.55 -1.77 1.58
N GLU A 90 -9.59 -0.85 1.63
CA GLU A 90 -9.83 0.59 1.72
C GLU A 90 -10.85 0.96 2.81
N ILE A 91 -10.71 0.35 3.99
CA ILE A 91 -11.67 0.48 5.10
C ILE A 91 -11.86 1.93 5.55
N HIS A 92 -10.88 2.81 5.33
CA HIS A 92 -10.98 4.25 5.62
C HIS A 92 -12.01 5.00 4.75
N ARG A 93 -12.55 4.34 3.73
CA ARG A 93 -13.60 4.89 2.85
C ARG A 93 -15.00 4.50 3.27
N LEU A 94 -15.18 3.79 4.38
CA LEU A 94 -16.47 3.58 4.99
C LEU A 94 -17.03 4.94 5.45
N ASN A 95 -18.34 5.14 5.26
CA ASN A 95 -19.00 6.30 5.83
C ASN A 95 -19.28 6.10 7.33
N THR A 96 -19.47 7.19 8.06
CA THR A 96 -19.67 7.19 9.52
C THR A 96 -20.82 6.28 9.97
N ALA A 97 -21.94 6.28 9.22
CA ALA A 97 -23.09 5.46 9.58
C ALA A 97 -22.78 3.95 9.51
N VAL A 98 -21.98 3.52 8.52
CA VAL A 98 -21.53 2.13 8.41
C VAL A 98 -20.51 1.80 9.50
N GLU A 99 -19.58 2.72 9.81
CA GLU A 99 -18.63 2.52 10.90
C GLU A 99 -19.32 2.27 12.25
N GLU A 100 -20.38 3.02 12.59
CA GLU A 100 -21.12 2.85 13.85
C GLU A 100 -21.71 1.45 14.00
N TYR A 101 -22.26 0.88 12.93
CA TYR A 101 -22.72 -0.51 12.94
C TYR A 101 -21.58 -1.52 13.09
N LEU A 102 -20.43 -1.21 12.49
CA LEU A 102 -19.25 -2.07 12.58
C LEU A 102 -18.71 -2.12 14.02
N TYR A 103 -18.81 -1.03 14.80
CA TYR A 103 -18.35 -1.02 16.19
C TYR A 103 -19.06 -2.07 17.04
N SER A 104 -20.39 -2.10 17.02
CA SER A 104 -21.17 -3.08 17.78
C SER A 104 -20.93 -4.51 17.28
N ALA A 105 -20.77 -4.67 15.96
CA ALA A 105 -20.45 -5.97 15.39
C ALA A 105 -19.09 -6.51 15.82
N MET A 106 -18.08 -5.64 16.01
CA MET A 106 -16.73 -6.03 16.43
C MET A 106 -16.64 -6.34 17.92
N GLU A 107 -17.34 -5.58 18.78
CA GLU A 107 -17.23 -5.72 20.23
C GLU A 107 -18.22 -6.75 20.79
N ASP A 108 -19.48 -6.68 20.35
CA ASP A 108 -20.59 -7.38 20.99
C ASP A 108 -21.24 -8.44 20.09
N PHE A 109 -20.78 -8.58 18.85
CA PHE A 109 -21.30 -9.51 17.86
C PHE A 109 -22.80 -9.39 17.62
N PHE A 110 -23.31 -8.17 17.58
CA PHE A 110 -24.66 -7.85 17.15
C PHE A 110 -24.71 -6.53 16.37
N ILE A 111 -25.80 -6.34 15.63
CA ILE A 111 -26.14 -5.08 14.99
C ILE A 111 -27.61 -4.77 15.23
N ASP A 112 -27.92 -3.50 15.48
CA ASP A 112 -29.32 -3.04 15.62
C ASP A 112 -29.75 -2.37 14.30
N ILE A 113 -30.64 -3.01 13.55
CA ILE A 113 -31.14 -2.51 12.28
C ILE A 113 -32.44 -1.78 12.47
N MET A 114 -32.53 -0.52 12.02
CA MET A 114 -33.76 0.24 11.98
C MET A 114 -34.67 -0.25 10.85
N ILE A 115 -35.85 -0.75 11.16
CA ILE A 115 -36.83 -1.25 10.16
C ILE A 115 -37.66 -0.10 9.59
N ASP A 116 -38.02 0.88 10.43
CA ASP A 116 -38.89 1.99 10.08
C ASP A 116 -38.20 3.34 10.29
N GLN A 117 -38.69 4.38 9.60
CA GLN A 117 -38.25 5.76 9.78
C GLN A 117 -39.37 6.57 10.45
N GLY A 118 -39.03 7.43 11.40
CA GLY A 118 -39.96 8.36 12.07
C GLY A 118 -40.17 8.09 13.57
N PRO A 119 -41.10 8.80 14.22
CA PRO A 119 -41.26 8.79 15.68
C PRO A 119 -41.65 7.44 16.30
N GLY A 120 -41.99 6.44 15.49
CA GLY A 120 -42.31 5.06 15.90
C GLY A 120 -41.35 4.02 15.39
N ALA A 121 -40.18 4.43 14.96
CA ALA A 121 -39.14 3.55 14.39
C ALA A 121 -38.81 2.41 15.36
N ARG A 122 -38.77 1.18 14.84
CA ARG A 122 -38.39 -0.03 15.57
C ARG A 122 -37.04 -0.49 15.12
N SER A 123 -36.20 -0.88 16.08
CA SER A 123 -34.95 -1.58 15.79
C SER A 123 -35.13 -3.08 16.02
N VAL A 124 -34.46 -3.86 15.19
CA VAL A 124 -34.29 -5.31 15.37
C VAL A 124 -32.83 -5.61 15.58
N ARG A 125 -32.56 -6.30 16.68
CA ARG A 125 -31.22 -6.79 16.98
C ARG A 125 -30.94 -8.10 16.24
N LEU A 126 -29.89 -8.08 15.41
CA LEU A 126 -29.40 -9.28 14.74
C LEU A 126 -28.10 -9.72 15.42
N THR A 127 -28.07 -10.95 15.89
CA THR A 127 -26.87 -11.57 16.42
C THR A 127 -25.96 -11.99 15.25
N ILE A 128 -24.68 -11.66 15.35
CA ILE A 128 -23.65 -11.98 14.37
C ILE A 128 -22.79 -13.11 14.93
N PRO A 129 -22.42 -14.13 14.16
CA PRO A 129 -21.41 -15.09 14.60
C PRO A 129 -20.08 -14.42 14.97
N GLU A 130 -19.36 -14.97 15.94
CA GLU A 130 -18.00 -14.50 16.25
C GLU A 130 -17.13 -14.61 15.00
N PHE A 131 -16.58 -13.49 14.56
CA PHE A 131 -15.77 -13.36 13.35
C PHE A 131 -14.52 -12.54 13.58
N THR A 132 -13.59 -12.60 12.64
CA THR A 132 -12.42 -11.72 12.60
C THR A 132 -12.58 -10.68 11.50
N LEU A 133 -12.46 -9.40 11.85
CA LEU A 133 -12.32 -8.34 10.85
C LEU A 133 -10.83 -8.15 10.52
N ILE A 134 -10.49 -8.21 9.24
CA ILE A 134 -9.20 -7.72 8.73
C ILE A 134 -9.47 -6.48 7.88
N GLY A 135 -9.13 -5.31 8.40
CA GLY A 135 -9.19 -4.05 7.65
C GLY A 135 -7.89 -3.81 6.90
N ALA A 136 -7.96 -3.33 5.66
CA ALA A 136 -6.80 -2.84 4.92
C ALA A 136 -6.98 -1.37 4.58
N THR A 137 -5.90 -0.59 4.67
CA THR A 137 -5.94 0.84 4.35
C THR A 137 -4.61 1.35 3.79
N THR A 138 -4.68 2.29 2.87
CA THR A 138 -3.52 3.08 2.44
C THR A 138 -3.33 4.32 3.31
N ARG A 139 -4.39 4.80 3.95
CA ARG A 139 -4.45 6.07 4.70
C ARG A 139 -4.94 5.85 6.14
N GLN A 140 -4.07 5.23 6.98
CA GLN A 140 -4.43 4.92 8.39
C GLN A 140 -4.87 6.16 9.19
N GLY A 141 -4.36 7.34 8.86
CA GLY A 141 -4.72 8.59 9.52
C GLY A 141 -6.17 9.05 9.27
N LEU A 142 -6.86 8.51 8.25
CA LEU A 142 -8.25 8.81 7.95
C LEU A 142 -9.24 7.92 8.71
N LEU A 143 -8.76 6.86 9.35
CA LEU A 143 -9.62 6.03 10.20
C LEU A 143 -10.04 6.80 11.44
N SER A 144 -11.31 6.71 11.80
CA SER A 144 -11.82 7.27 13.05
C SER A 144 -11.10 6.65 14.25
N ALA A 145 -10.92 7.43 15.32
CA ALA A 145 -10.27 6.91 16.52
C ALA A 145 -11.05 5.73 17.15
N PRO A 146 -12.40 5.74 17.20
CA PRO A 146 -13.17 4.61 17.68
C PRO A 146 -12.94 3.33 16.86
N LEU A 147 -12.92 3.40 15.53
CA LEU A 147 -12.67 2.22 14.70
C LEU A 147 -11.24 1.69 14.92
N ARG A 148 -10.27 2.59 14.94
CA ARG A 148 -8.86 2.21 15.11
C ARG A 148 -8.58 1.52 16.44
N SER A 149 -9.23 1.93 17.54
CA SER A 149 -9.04 1.33 18.87
C SER A 149 -9.59 -0.10 18.99
N ARG A 150 -10.46 -0.52 18.08
CA ARG A 150 -11.06 -1.85 18.06
C ARG A 150 -10.21 -2.91 17.35
N PHE A 151 -9.14 -2.49 16.68
CA PHE A 151 -8.18 -3.43 16.14
C PHE A 151 -7.13 -3.79 17.20
N GLU A 152 -7.09 -5.06 17.58
CA GLU A 152 -6.13 -5.58 18.57
C GLU A 152 -4.70 -5.53 18.04
N LEU A 153 -4.52 -5.76 16.75
CA LEU A 153 -3.21 -5.76 16.11
C LEU A 153 -3.23 -4.88 14.86
N SER A 154 -2.43 -3.82 14.89
CA SER A 154 -2.22 -2.94 13.72
C SER A 154 -0.80 -3.14 13.18
N LEU A 155 -0.69 -3.53 11.92
CA LEU A 155 0.56 -3.81 11.25
C LEU A 155 0.72 -2.92 10.02
N ARG A 156 1.92 -2.36 9.86
CA ARG A 156 2.27 -1.58 8.70
C ARG A 156 3.16 -2.40 7.78
N LEU A 157 2.83 -2.39 6.50
CA LEU A 157 3.67 -2.92 5.44
C LEU A 157 4.52 -1.78 4.88
N ASP A 158 5.80 -2.05 4.73
CA ASP A 158 6.75 -1.12 4.16
C ASP A 158 7.14 -1.55 2.73
N TYR A 159 7.78 -0.66 1.99
CA TYR A 159 8.30 -0.98 0.67
C TYR A 159 9.35 -2.10 0.76
N TYR A 160 9.40 -2.90 -0.28
CA TYR A 160 10.34 -4.02 -0.41
C TYR A 160 11.69 -3.52 -0.91
N SER A 161 12.76 -4.16 -0.45
CA SER A 161 14.07 -3.96 -1.06
C SER A 161 14.13 -4.54 -2.48
N PRO A 162 15.08 -4.10 -3.32
CA PRO A 162 15.30 -4.71 -4.63
C PRO A 162 15.58 -6.22 -4.56
N GLU A 163 16.27 -6.70 -3.52
CA GLU A 163 16.57 -8.10 -3.29
C GLU A 163 15.29 -8.91 -3.00
N GLU A 164 14.43 -8.41 -2.12
CA GLU A 164 13.13 -9.03 -1.83
C GLU A 164 12.23 -9.06 -3.06
N LEU A 165 12.21 -7.97 -3.85
CA LEU A 165 11.45 -7.91 -5.10
C LEU A 165 12.00 -8.85 -6.16
N ARG A 166 13.34 -9.03 -6.27
CA ARG A 166 13.95 -10.03 -7.15
C ARG A 166 13.39 -11.41 -6.86
N ASP A 167 13.32 -11.78 -5.60
CA ASP A 167 12.80 -13.10 -5.20
C ASP A 167 11.31 -13.26 -5.55
N ILE A 168 10.53 -12.18 -5.44
CA ILE A 168 9.14 -12.11 -5.92
C ILE A 168 9.07 -12.29 -7.44
N VAL A 169 9.92 -11.61 -8.19
CA VAL A 169 9.99 -11.69 -9.66
C VAL A 169 10.36 -13.11 -10.10
N LEU A 170 11.40 -13.70 -9.52
CA LEU A 170 11.83 -15.07 -9.82
C LEU A 170 10.70 -16.09 -9.55
N ARG A 171 10.03 -16.01 -8.41
CA ARG A 171 8.89 -16.85 -8.08
C ARG A 171 7.74 -16.66 -9.08
N SER A 172 7.41 -15.42 -9.42
CA SER A 172 6.34 -15.10 -10.37
C SER A 172 6.68 -15.58 -11.79
N ALA A 173 7.93 -15.45 -12.21
CA ALA A 173 8.44 -15.99 -13.48
C ALA A 173 8.28 -17.52 -13.54
N GLY A 174 8.57 -18.23 -12.45
CA GLY A 174 8.33 -19.67 -12.34
C GLY A 174 6.86 -20.04 -12.53
N ILE A 175 5.93 -19.30 -11.90
CA ILE A 175 4.47 -19.50 -12.07
C ILE A 175 4.04 -19.23 -13.51
N LEU A 176 4.59 -18.18 -14.14
CA LEU A 176 4.31 -17.81 -15.54
C LEU A 176 5.06 -18.67 -16.55
N LYS A 177 5.93 -19.59 -16.10
CA LYS A 177 6.81 -20.44 -16.94
C LYS A 177 7.69 -19.61 -17.88
N VAL A 178 8.22 -18.51 -17.38
CA VAL A 178 9.12 -17.61 -18.10
C VAL A 178 10.56 -17.90 -17.70
N LYS A 179 11.45 -18.02 -18.68
CA LYS A 179 12.89 -18.13 -18.43
C LYS A 179 13.46 -16.74 -18.14
N ILE A 180 14.08 -16.59 -17.00
CA ILE A 180 14.69 -15.33 -16.56
C ILE A 180 15.97 -15.60 -15.77
N ASP A 181 17.01 -14.79 -16.03
CA ASP A 181 18.23 -14.82 -15.23
C ASP A 181 18.06 -14.03 -13.93
N PRO A 182 18.81 -14.34 -12.87
CA PRO A 182 18.77 -13.59 -11.61
C PRO A 182 19.05 -12.10 -11.80
N GLU A 183 19.95 -11.73 -12.72
CA GLU A 183 20.32 -10.35 -13.08
C GLU A 183 19.16 -9.65 -13.80
N GLY A 184 18.46 -10.33 -14.69
CA GLY A 184 17.27 -9.83 -15.36
C GLY A 184 16.10 -9.61 -14.36
N ALA A 185 15.95 -10.52 -13.40
CA ALA A 185 14.97 -10.37 -12.33
C ALA A 185 15.31 -9.19 -11.41
N PHE A 186 16.60 -8.99 -11.09
CA PHE A 186 17.06 -7.85 -10.29
C PHE A 186 16.87 -6.53 -11.03
N GLU A 187 17.10 -6.51 -12.35
CA GLU A 187 16.85 -5.32 -13.17
C GLU A 187 15.40 -4.87 -13.13
N ILE A 188 14.44 -5.81 -13.22
CA ILE A 188 13.03 -5.53 -13.05
C ILE A 188 12.74 -5.05 -11.62
N ALA A 189 13.29 -5.73 -10.62
CA ALA A 189 13.06 -5.47 -9.21
C ALA A 189 13.49 -4.06 -8.79
N ARG A 190 14.71 -3.64 -9.17
CA ARG A 190 15.26 -2.32 -8.79
C ARG A 190 14.47 -1.16 -9.36
N ARG A 191 13.79 -1.34 -10.52
CA ARG A 191 12.94 -0.32 -11.14
C ARG A 191 11.46 -0.43 -10.72
N SER A 192 11.12 -1.32 -9.79
CA SER A 192 9.74 -1.61 -9.37
C SER A 192 9.25 -0.77 -8.19
N ARG A 193 9.96 0.28 -7.81
CA ARG A 193 9.56 1.24 -6.75
C ARG A 193 9.20 0.57 -5.42
N GLY A 194 9.91 -0.48 -5.03
CA GLY A 194 9.63 -1.19 -3.78
C GLY A 194 8.27 -1.91 -3.75
N THR A 195 7.59 -2.09 -4.89
CA THR A 195 6.19 -2.52 -4.93
C THR A 195 6.02 -3.83 -5.71
N PRO A 196 5.59 -4.94 -5.05
CA PRO A 196 5.33 -6.22 -5.71
C PRO A 196 4.34 -6.17 -6.88
N ARG A 197 3.31 -5.32 -6.81
CA ARG A 197 2.34 -5.14 -7.91
C ARG A 197 3.03 -4.60 -9.15
N ILE A 198 3.88 -3.58 -9.00
CA ILE A 198 4.64 -2.99 -10.10
C ILE A 198 5.62 -4.02 -10.65
N ALA A 199 6.39 -4.70 -9.79
CA ALA A 199 7.32 -5.75 -10.19
C ALA A 199 6.67 -6.82 -11.06
N ASN A 200 5.50 -7.30 -10.66
CA ASN A 200 4.74 -8.29 -11.45
C ASN A 200 4.22 -7.72 -12.78
N ASN A 201 3.82 -6.46 -12.84
CA ASN A 201 3.40 -5.81 -14.08
C ASN A 201 4.58 -5.65 -15.03
N LEU A 202 5.73 -5.19 -14.54
CA LEU A 202 6.95 -5.06 -15.33
C LEU A 202 7.46 -6.42 -15.82
N LEU A 203 7.36 -7.47 -15.00
CA LEU A 203 7.70 -8.84 -15.42
C LEU A 203 6.81 -9.30 -16.59
N ARG A 204 5.51 -9.06 -16.55
CA ARG A 204 4.60 -9.42 -17.65
C ARG A 204 4.96 -8.69 -18.94
N TRP A 205 5.20 -7.39 -18.87
CA TRP A 205 5.66 -6.61 -20.02
C TRP A 205 7.00 -7.13 -20.55
N THR A 206 7.97 -7.33 -19.69
CA THR A 206 9.31 -7.83 -20.09
C THR A 206 9.21 -9.23 -20.70
N ARG A 207 8.31 -10.10 -20.22
CA ARG A 207 8.01 -11.39 -20.84
C ARG A 207 7.52 -11.22 -22.28
N ASP A 208 6.53 -10.33 -22.48
CA ASP A 208 5.95 -10.09 -23.82
C ASP A 208 7.00 -9.51 -24.77
N PHE A 209 7.82 -8.58 -24.28
CA PHE A 209 8.96 -8.04 -25.01
C PHE A 209 9.99 -9.15 -25.36
N ALA A 210 10.31 -10.02 -24.42
CA ALA A 210 11.26 -11.13 -24.63
C ALA A 210 10.76 -12.14 -25.65
N GLN A 211 9.45 -12.41 -25.69
CA GLN A 211 8.84 -13.30 -26.70
C GLN A 211 8.98 -12.72 -28.13
N VAL A 212 8.88 -11.40 -28.27
CA VAL A 212 8.91 -10.74 -29.60
C VAL A 212 10.35 -10.40 -30.02
N LYS A 213 11.20 -9.95 -29.10
CA LYS A 213 12.53 -9.42 -29.40
C LYS A 213 13.69 -10.31 -28.94
N GLY A 214 13.44 -11.33 -28.07
CA GLY A 214 14.50 -12.01 -27.34
C GLY A 214 14.31 -13.51 -27.11
N LYS A 215 13.84 -14.31 -28.06
CA LYS A 215 13.75 -15.78 -27.96
C LYS A 215 13.07 -16.32 -26.68
N GLY A 216 12.31 -15.48 -25.96
CA GLY A 216 11.56 -15.87 -24.75
C GLY A 216 12.40 -16.05 -23.47
N HIS A 217 13.63 -15.54 -23.45
CA HIS A 217 14.52 -15.55 -22.28
C HIS A 217 14.84 -14.14 -21.84
N ILE A 218 14.64 -13.83 -20.58
CA ILE A 218 14.87 -12.49 -20.01
C ILE A 218 16.27 -12.44 -19.39
N THR A 219 17.19 -11.76 -20.09
CA THR A 219 18.50 -11.36 -19.55
C THR A 219 18.43 -9.96 -18.96
N GLN A 220 19.50 -9.51 -18.29
CA GLN A 220 19.59 -8.15 -17.76
C GLN A 220 19.42 -7.09 -18.87
N GLU A 221 20.13 -7.26 -20.00
CA GLU A 221 20.11 -6.31 -21.12
C GLU A 221 18.71 -6.24 -21.75
N LEU A 222 18.07 -7.39 -21.88
CA LEU A 222 16.71 -7.45 -22.42
C LEU A 222 15.68 -6.82 -21.49
N ALA A 223 15.82 -7.06 -20.17
CA ALA A 223 14.98 -6.41 -19.17
C ALA A 223 15.19 -4.88 -19.21
N ALA A 224 16.43 -4.40 -19.24
CA ALA A 224 16.72 -2.97 -19.35
C ALA A 224 16.13 -2.35 -20.61
N ALA A 225 16.27 -2.99 -21.77
CA ALA A 225 15.69 -2.53 -23.03
C ALA A 225 14.15 -2.47 -23.01
N ALA A 226 13.53 -3.50 -22.40
CA ALA A 226 12.07 -3.54 -22.25
C ALA A 226 11.54 -2.41 -21.35
N LEU A 227 12.24 -2.11 -20.25
CA LEU A 227 11.84 -1.05 -19.32
C LEU A 227 12.11 0.34 -19.88
N THR A 228 13.19 0.52 -20.63
CA THR A 228 13.45 1.77 -21.37
C THR A 228 12.35 2.05 -22.40
N MET A 229 11.78 1.03 -23.02
CA MET A 229 10.66 1.20 -23.96
C MET A 229 9.36 1.64 -23.27
N LEU A 230 9.26 1.52 -21.95
CA LEU A 230 8.18 2.07 -21.11
C LEU A 230 8.55 3.43 -20.48
N ASP A 231 9.64 4.06 -20.95
CA ASP A 231 10.17 5.31 -20.39
C ASP A 231 10.53 5.26 -18.90
N ILE A 232 10.72 4.03 -18.37
CA ILE A 232 11.17 3.80 -16.98
C ILE A 232 12.70 3.86 -16.94
N ASP A 233 13.22 4.85 -16.23
CA ASP A 233 14.66 5.05 -16.11
C ASP A 233 15.33 4.11 -15.07
N ASP A 234 16.63 4.26 -14.93
CA ASP A 234 17.44 3.46 -14.00
C ASP A 234 17.06 3.62 -12.53
N SER A 235 16.39 4.71 -12.19
CA SER A 235 15.85 4.99 -10.85
C SER A 235 14.40 4.52 -10.67
N GLY A 236 13.80 3.89 -11.68
CA GLY A 236 12.39 3.47 -11.66
C GLY A 236 11.38 4.61 -11.81
N LEU A 237 11.83 5.80 -12.23
CA LEU A 237 10.93 6.92 -12.53
C LEU A 237 10.33 6.76 -13.92
N ASP A 238 9.01 6.90 -14.01
CA ASP A 238 8.30 6.93 -15.29
C ASP A 238 8.15 8.37 -15.84
N GLU A 239 7.47 8.49 -16.97
CA GLU A 239 7.25 9.78 -17.63
C GLU A 239 6.50 10.77 -16.73
N MET A 240 5.47 10.30 -15.98
CA MET A 240 4.67 11.18 -15.11
C MET A 240 5.45 11.65 -13.89
N ASP A 241 6.29 10.81 -13.29
CA ASP A 241 7.18 11.23 -12.21
C ASP A 241 8.10 12.37 -12.66
N LYS A 242 8.73 12.17 -13.82
CA LYS A 242 9.63 13.19 -14.41
C LYS A 242 8.88 14.47 -14.71
N ARG A 243 7.68 14.36 -15.27
CA ARG A 243 6.81 15.50 -15.57
C ARG A 243 6.39 16.27 -14.32
N ILE A 244 6.05 15.55 -13.22
CA ILE A 244 5.73 16.16 -11.92
C ILE A 244 6.94 16.94 -11.38
N LEU A 245 8.12 16.30 -11.35
CA LEU A 245 9.34 16.93 -10.87
C LEU A 245 9.75 18.14 -11.72
N GLU A 246 9.76 17.99 -13.03
CA GLU A 246 10.07 19.07 -13.99
C GLU A 246 9.12 20.25 -13.83
N MET A 247 7.81 19.98 -13.72
CA MET A 247 6.81 21.01 -13.53
C MET A 247 7.08 21.83 -12.26
N ILE A 248 7.40 21.15 -11.13
CA ILE A 248 7.73 21.84 -9.89
C ILE A 248 9.03 22.66 -10.05
N MET A 249 10.03 22.12 -10.72
CA MET A 249 11.32 22.81 -10.92
C MET A 249 11.19 24.04 -11.82
N VAL A 250 10.60 23.86 -12.99
CA VAL A 250 10.60 24.90 -14.04
C VAL A 250 9.49 25.93 -13.78
N ASN A 251 8.24 25.47 -13.67
CA ASN A 251 7.09 26.38 -13.60
C ASN A 251 6.91 26.98 -12.19
N PHE A 252 7.23 26.23 -11.15
CA PHE A 252 7.10 26.68 -9.76
C PHE A 252 8.45 26.95 -9.07
N LYS A 253 9.55 27.05 -9.82
CA LYS A 253 10.90 27.44 -9.32
C LYS A 253 11.37 26.61 -8.12
N GLY A 254 11.06 25.30 -8.14
CA GLY A 254 11.37 24.36 -7.08
C GLY A 254 10.32 24.25 -5.97
N GLY A 255 9.24 25.00 -6.06
CA GLY A 255 8.15 25.02 -5.09
C GLY A 255 8.30 26.12 -4.01
N PRO A 256 7.39 26.20 -3.02
CA PRO A 256 6.29 25.26 -2.78
C PRO A 256 5.11 25.42 -3.74
N VAL A 257 4.46 24.32 -4.11
CA VAL A 257 3.25 24.30 -4.93
C VAL A 257 2.15 23.46 -4.28
N GLY A 258 0.92 23.96 -4.29
CA GLY A 258 -0.26 23.24 -3.79
C GLY A 258 -0.63 22.07 -4.70
N LEU A 259 -1.24 21.01 -4.14
CA LEU A 259 -1.63 19.81 -4.89
C LEU A 259 -2.53 20.13 -6.08
N ASN A 260 -3.57 20.93 -5.87
CA ASN A 260 -4.52 21.28 -6.93
C ASN A 260 -3.85 22.07 -8.07
N SER A 261 -2.93 22.98 -7.75
CA SER A 261 -2.18 23.72 -8.77
C SER A 261 -1.26 22.81 -9.58
N LEU A 262 -0.64 21.84 -8.89
CA LEU A 262 0.22 20.84 -9.52
C LEU A 262 -0.60 19.91 -10.42
N SER A 263 -1.75 19.42 -9.95
CA SER A 263 -2.62 18.51 -10.71
C SER A 263 -3.09 19.13 -12.03
N VAL A 264 -3.53 20.38 -11.98
CA VAL A 264 -3.91 21.13 -13.19
C VAL A 264 -2.71 21.30 -14.13
N ALA A 265 -1.53 21.61 -13.58
CA ALA A 265 -0.33 21.87 -14.38
C ALA A 265 0.21 20.62 -15.09
N VAL A 266 0.14 19.43 -14.44
CA VAL A 266 0.59 18.16 -15.03
C VAL A 266 -0.52 17.44 -15.81
N GLY A 267 -1.79 17.83 -15.61
CA GLY A 267 -2.94 17.21 -16.27
C GLY A 267 -3.30 15.83 -15.68
N GLU A 268 -3.17 15.67 -14.35
CA GLU A 268 -3.48 14.44 -13.62
C GLU A 268 -4.37 14.74 -12.42
N GLU A 269 -5.19 13.80 -11.99
CA GLU A 269 -6.04 13.94 -10.82
C GLU A 269 -5.20 14.12 -9.52
N ALA A 270 -5.67 15.00 -8.64
CA ALA A 270 -4.97 15.32 -7.40
C ALA A 270 -4.75 14.09 -6.51
N ASP A 271 -5.78 13.27 -6.34
CA ASP A 271 -5.71 12.02 -5.57
C ASP A 271 -4.73 11.01 -6.18
N THR A 272 -4.64 10.95 -7.52
CA THR A 272 -3.67 10.09 -8.22
C THR A 272 -2.24 10.55 -7.93
N ILE A 273 -1.98 11.86 -7.98
CA ILE A 273 -0.66 12.38 -7.63
C ILE A 273 -0.31 12.01 -6.18
N GLU A 274 -1.23 12.24 -5.24
CA GLU A 274 -1.01 12.01 -3.81
C GLU A 274 -0.85 10.53 -3.44
N ASP A 275 -1.58 9.63 -4.10
CA ASP A 275 -1.62 8.22 -3.73
C ASP A 275 -0.66 7.33 -4.51
N VAL A 276 -0.33 7.72 -5.76
CA VAL A 276 0.46 6.88 -6.66
C VAL A 276 1.89 7.41 -6.84
N TYR A 277 2.06 8.69 -7.11
CA TYR A 277 3.37 9.27 -7.47
C TYR A 277 4.14 9.82 -6.27
N GLU A 278 3.50 10.67 -5.46
CA GLU A 278 4.16 11.32 -4.31
C GLU A 278 4.83 10.35 -3.33
N PRO A 279 4.23 9.20 -2.96
CA PRO A 279 4.82 8.33 -1.95
C PRO A 279 6.22 7.84 -2.34
N TYR A 280 6.39 7.46 -3.60
CA TYR A 280 7.69 7.02 -4.10
C TYR A 280 8.68 8.19 -4.24
N LEU A 281 8.25 9.30 -4.80
CA LEU A 281 9.09 10.50 -4.97
C LEU A 281 9.57 11.06 -3.62
N ILE A 282 8.73 10.99 -2.59
CA ILE A 282 9.09 11.43 -1.24
C ILE A 282 10.06 10.44 -0.59
N GLN A 283 9.77 9.12 -0.69
CA GLN A 283 10.61 8.07 -0.12
C GLN A 283 12.03 8.11 -0.70
N GLU A 284 12.13 8.24 -2.01
CA GLU A 284 13.40 8.33 -2.71
C GLU A 284 14.08 9.69 -2.55
N GLY A 285 13.43 10.62 -1.85
CA GLY A 285 13.98 11.93 -1.57
C GLY A 285 14.07 12.86 -2.79
N TYR A 286 13.23 12.65 -3.81
CA TYR A 286 13.11 13.56 -4.95
C TYR A 286 12.29 14.79 -4.61
N MET A 287 11.27 14.64 -3.77
CA MET A 287 10.43 15.75 -3.32
C MET A 287 10.11 15.67 -1.83
N MET A 288 9.64 16.78 -1.26
CA MET A 288 9.20 16.86 0.12
C MET A 288 7.83 17.54 0.20
N ARG A 289 7.03 17.11 1.17
CA ARG A 289 5.76 17.75 1.51
C ARG A 289 5.97 18.72 2.66
N THR A 290 5.56 19.96 2.48
CA THR A 290 5.61 21.01 3.50
C THR A 290 4.19 21.54 3.77
N PRO A 291 3.94 22.25 4.87
CA PRO A 291 2.65 22.91 5.12
C PRO A 291 2.20 23.85 3.99
N GLN A 292 3.15 24.41 3.23
CA GLN A 292 2.88 25.33 2.12
C GLN A 292 2.72 24.64 0.77
N GLY A 293 3.05 23.33 0.70
CA GLY A 293 2.95 22.56 -0.54
C GLY A 293 4.15 21.67 -0.81
N ARG A 294 4.27 21.22 -2.07
CA ARG A 294 5.31 20.32 -2.54
C ARG A 294 6.52 21.11 -3.00
N ILE A 295 7.71 20.62 -2.63
CA ILE A 295 9.00 21.17 -3.06
C ILE A 295 9.88 20.05 -3.57
N VAL A 296 10.70 20.31 -4.57
CA VAL A 296 11.73 19.38 -5.03
C VAL A 296 13.01 19.50 -4.21
N SER A 297 13.74 18.40 -4.12
CA SER A 297 15.02 18.32 -3.44
C SER A 297 16.19 18.63 -4.39
N ASP A 298 17.38 18.83 -3.83
CA ASP A 298 18.62 18.94 -4.62
C ASP A 298 18.90 17.69 -5.48
N LYS A 299 18.42 16.50 -5.05
CA LYS A 299 18.53 15.25 -5.81
C LYS A 299 17.82 15.37 -7.15
N SER A 300 16.61 15.94 -7.16
CA SER A 300 15.85 16.15 -8.39
C SER A 300 16.54 17.11 -9.35
N TRP A 301 17.03 18.24 -8.86
CA TRP A 301 17.77 19.19 -9.70
C TRP A 301 18.99 18.53 -10.38
N ARG A 302 19.77 17.75 -9.61
CA ARG A 302 20.95 17.06 -10.14
C ARG A 302 20.56 15.99 -11.18
N MET A 303 19.47 15.25 -10.94
CA MET A 303 18.98 14.25 -11.85
C MET A 303 18.65 14.82 -13.23
N PHE A 304 18.10 16.04 -13.29
CA PHE A 304 17.83 16.75 -14.55
C PHE A 304 19.03 17.55 -15.08
N GLY A 305 20.22 17.42 -14.47
CA GLY A 305 21.40 18.17 -14.86
C GLY A 305 21.31 19.68 -14.57
N LEU A 306 20.38 20.06 -13.69
CA LEU A 306 20.13 21.45 -13.33
C LEU A 306 20.79 21.80 -11.99
N THR A 307 21.18 23.07 -11.84
CA THR A 307 21.72 23.57 -10.58
C THR A 307 20.58 24.02 -9.67
N PRO A 308 20.51 23.56 -8.41
CA PRO A 308 19.51 24.03 -7.45
C PRO A 308 19.59 25.56 -7.28
N PRO A 309 18.47 26.27 -7.27
CA PRO A 309 18.50 27.72 -7.08
C PRO A 309 19.04 28.09 -5.69
N LEU A 310 19.85 29.16 -5.62
CA LEU A 310 20.27 29.77 -4.35
C LEU A 310 19.09 30.53 -3.76
N TYR A 311 18.69 30.16 -2.56
CA TYR A 311 17.65 30.92 -1.83
C TYR A 311 18.23 32.18 -1.18
N PRO A 312 17.41 33.25 -0.95
CA PRO A 312 17.89 34.57 -0.50
C PRO A 312 18.74 34.54 0.77
N ASN A 313 18.72 33.48 1.56
CA ASN A 313 19.48 33.37 2.81
C ASN A 313 20.75 32.51 2.67
N GLY A 314 21.20 32.19 1.45
CA GLY A 314 22.40 31.38 1.21
C GLY A 314 22.32 29.93 1.72
N VAL A 315 21.17 29.49 2.21
CA VAL A 315 20.94 28.15 2.74
C VAL A 315 20.20 27.33 1.68
N ARG A 316 20.82 26.22 1.23
CA ARG A 316 20.12 25.24 0.40
C ARG A 316 19.00 24.61 1.21
N ARG A 317 17.74 24.68 0.75
CA ARG A 317 16.62 23.98 1.39
C ARG A 317 16.88 22.48 1.34
N GLY A 318 17.04 21.86 2.52
CA GLY A 318 17.26 20.41 2.65
C GLY A 318 18.60 20.00 3.28
N ALA A 319 19.54 20.91 3.47
CA ALA A 319 20.69 20.67 4.31
C ALA A 319 20.27 20.80 5.78
N ARG A 320 19.76 19.73 6.40
CA ARG A 320 19.94 19.58 7.84
C ARG A 320 21.45 19.63 8.07
N LYS A 321 21.94 20.67 8.75
CA LYS A 321 23.23 20.56 9.42
C LYS A 321 23.10 19.34 10.32
N ILE A 322 23.84 18.30 10.01
CA ILE A 322 24.21 17.28 11.00
C ILE A 322 25.11 18.06 11.94
N THR A 323 24.53 18.58 13.01
CA THR A 323 25.31 19.04 14.18
C THR A 323 25.79 17.75 14.84
N ASP A 324 27.08 17.65 15.02
CA ASP A 324 27.83 16.57 15.69
C ASP A 324 27.51 16.47 17.20
N ASP A 325 26.29 16.78 17.64
CA ASP A 325 25.83 16.68 19.02
C ASP A 325 24.59 15.79 19.10
N GLN A 326 24.75 14.51 18.81
CA GLN A 326 23.92 13.47 19.41
C GLN A 326 24.84 12.41 20.01
N GLN A 327 25.42 12.78 21.16
CA GLN A 327 25.85 11.82 22.17
C GLN A 327 24.70 10.91 22.54
N GLU A 328 25.04 9.65 22.56
CA GLU A 328 24.33 8.51 23.10
C GLU A 328 23.27 8.84 24.17
N LEU A 329 22.02 8.49 23.90
CA LEU A 329 21.04 8.22 24.94
C LEU A 329 21.05 6.71 25.22
N PRO A 330 21.39 6.28 26.45
CA PRO A 330 21.28 4.89 26.84
C PRO A 330 19.83 4.53 27.12
N PHE A 331 19.46 3.35 26.70
CA PHE A 331 18.26 2.52 26.84
C PHE A 331 17.31 2.44 25.63
#